data_fde66b1f03e07f5c4f9113fafc3aeacf
#
_entry.id   fde66b1f03e07f5c4f9113fafc3aeacf
#
_cell.length_a   1.000
_cell.length_b   1.000
_cell.length_c   1.000
_cell.angle_alpha   90.00
_cell.angle_beta   90.00
_cell.angle_gamma   90.00
#
_symmetry.space_group_name_H-M   'P 1'
#
loop_
_entity.id
_entity.type
_entity.pdbx_description
1 polymer ?
#
loop_
_entity_poly.entity_id
_entity_poly.type
_entity_poly.pdbx_seq_one_letter_code
_entity_poly.pdbx_strand_id
1 'polypeptide(L)'
;MRQYLFSSLWSKAFKRQIIERGNIRFADDLAIGEDLAFIFSYAMHIRSIASISDKLYNVDVSYGNSLSRKTRSYLTEQLMEVNRRMYAAYRVTEHSPEAARYYEAALSWMTYRSVYSSCKELLKFDYSAKQRRQEIRKICKLYRAEEIKPVGWKCRIIAMPVQLGWSWTIDRLICNKAK
;
A
#
# COMPACT_ATOMS: atom_id res chain seq x y z
N MET A 1 -12.03 5.89 10.26
CA MET A 1 -10.95 6.83 10.56
C MET A 1 -9.56 6.19 10.79
N ARG A 2 -9.44 4.86 10.93
CA ARG A 2 -8.16 4.17 11.23
C ARG A 2 -7.21 3.91 10.03
N GLN A 3 -7.62 4.20 8.80
CA GLN A 3 -6.86 3.80 7.59
C GLN A 3 -5.81 4.83 7.14
N TYR A 4 -5.82 6.05 7.64
CA TYR A 4 -4.95 7.14 7.18
C TYR A 4 -3.71 7.39 8.03
N LEU A 5 -3.57 6.70 9.18
CA LEU A 5 -2.44 6.92 10.09
C LEU A 5 -1.08 6.61 9.45
N PHE A 6 -1.02 5.70 8.49
CA PHE A 6 0.23 5.29 7.84
C PHE A 6 0.33 5.67 6.36
N SER A 7 -0.64 6.37 5.79
CA SER A 7 -0.68 6.61 4.35
C SER A 7 -0.30 8.01 3.90
N SER A 8 -0.05 8.92 4.82
CA SER A 8 0.33 10.31 4.48
C SER A 8 1.20 10.92 5.56
N LEU A 9 2.09 11.82 5.19
CA LEU A 9 2.99 12.54 6.12
C LEU A 9 2.29 13.66 6.87
N TRP A 10 1.24 14.23 6.30
CA TRP A 10 0.53 15.34 6.90
C TRP A 10 -0.16 14.93 8.20
N SER A 11 -0.39 15.91 9.07
CA SER A 11 -0.86 15.74 10.45
C SER A 11 0.04 14.87 11.34
N LYS A 12 1.34 14.81 11.05
CA LYS A 12 2.34 14.08 11.82
C LYS A 12 3.57 14.91 12.11
N ALA A 13 4.14 14.69 13.29
CA ALA A 13 5.45 15.21 13.67
C ALA A 13 6.42 14.03 13.86
N PHE A 14 7.62 14.17 13.32
CA PHE A 14 8.67 13.15 13.35
C PHE A 14 9.86 13.65 14.15
N LYS A 15 10.41 12.83 15.04
CA LYS A 15 11.65 13.16 15.74
C LYS A 15 12.83 13.08 14.78
N ARG A 16 13.50 14.20 14.54
CA ARG A 16 14.65 14.31 13.65
C ARG A 16 15.76 13.30 13.98
N GLN A 17 16.06 13.14 15.27
CA GLN A 17 17.08 12.17 15.72
C GLN A 17 16.80 10.74 15.28
N ILE A 18 15.54 10.32 15.20
CA ILE A 18 15.16 8.99 14.71
C ILE A 18 15.42 8.87 13.23
N ILE A 19 15.06 9.91 12.45
CA ILE A 19 15.30 9.98 11.01
C ILE A 19 16.81 9.86 10.72
N GLU A 20 17.63 10.63 11.45
CA GLU A 20 19.09 10.65 11.27
C GLU A 20 19.73 9.33 11.67
N ARG A 21 19.41 8.79 12.84
CA ARG A 21 19.97 7.50 13.33
C ARG A 21 19.57 6.32 12.45
N GLY A 22 18.33 6.30 11.97
CA GLY A 22 17.82 5.24 11.08
C GLY A 22 18.21 5.45 9.62
N ASN A 23 18.92 6.54 9.29
CA ASN A 23 19.22 6.95 7.92
C ASN A 23 17.98 6.90 7.01
N ILE A 24 16.83 7.34 7.54
CA ILE A 24 15.55 7.27 6.85
C ILE A 24 15.49 8.41 5.84
N ARG A 25 15.25 8.09 4.57
CA ARG A 25 15.18 9.06 3.47
C ARG A 25 13.96 8.77 2.61
N PHE A 26 13.48 9.80 1.91
CA PHE A 26 12.53 9.60 0.83
C PHE A 26 13.21 8.83 -0.32
N ALA A 27 12.42 8.05 -1.00
CA ALA A 27 12.87 7.30 -2.15
C ALA A 27 12.66 8.14 -3.41
N ASP A 28 13.75 8.64 -4.01
CA ASP A 28 13.72 9.52 -5.17
C ASP A 28 13.17 8.84 -6.44
N ASP A 29 13.22 7.52 -6.49
CA ASP A 29 12.72 6.69 -7.59
C ASP A 29 11.26 6.26 -7.43
N LEU A 30 10.60 6.64 -6.32
CA LEU A 30 9.18 6.42 -6.10
C LEU A 30 8.37 7.68 -6.40
N ALA A 31 7.56 7.64 -7.44
CA ALA A 31 6.58 8.69 -7.73
C ALA A 31 5.25 8.48 -6.98
N ILE A 32 5.08 7.32 -6.34
CA ILE A 32 3.87 6.94 -5.60
C ILE A 32 4.26 6.08 -4.41
N GLY A 33 3.70 6.44 -3.23
CA GLY A 33 3.88 5.67 -2.01
C GLY A 33 5.21 5.92 -1.31
N GLU A 34 5.98 6.92 -1.72
CA GLU A 34 7.17 7.44 -1.06
C GLU A 34 6.86 7.79 0.40
N ASP A 35 5.72 8.44 0.65
CA ASP A 35 5.19 8.75 1.99
C ASP A 35 5.02 7.48 2.83
N LEU A 36 4.42 6.46 2.23
CA LEU A 36 4.14 5.20 2.91
C LEU A 36 5.42 4.46 3.24
N ALA A 37 6.38 4.39 2.31
CA ALA A 37 7.68 3.77 2.51
C ALA A 37 8.46 4.49 3.62
N PHE A 38 8.46 5.84 3.63
CA PHE A 38 9.08 6.65 4.66
C PHE A 38 8.46 6.40 6.04
N ILE A 39 7.12 6.49 6.15
CA ILE A 39 6.41 6.29 7.42
C ILE A 39 6.64 4.89 7.95
N PHE A 40 6.61 3.87 7.09
CA PHE A 40 6.85 2.50 7.51
C PHE A 40 8.28 2.31 8.02
N SER A 41 9.27 2.83 7.31
CA SER A 41 10.67 2.81 7.77
C SER A 41 10.84 3.53 9.10
N TYR A 42 10.19 4.69 9.28
CA TYR A 42 10.21 5.40 10.55
C TYR A 42 9.55 4.60 11.67
N ALA A 43 8.42 3.94 11.39
CA ALA A 43 7.69 3.12 12.36
C ALA A 43 8.54 1.97 12.91
N MET A 44 9.50 1.45 12.15
CA MET A 44 10.42 0.40 12.63
C MET A 44 11.37 0.88 13.72
N HIS A 45 11.59 2.19 13.86
CA HIS A 45 12.54 2.79 14.80
C HIS A 45 11.89 3.46 16.02
N ILE A 46 10.55 3.48 16.12
CA ILE A 46 9.83 4.10 17.24
C ILE A 46 9.33 3.07 18.24
N ARG A 47 9.25 3.50 19.51
CA ARG A 47 8.71 2.69 20.62
C ARG A 47 7.32 3.13 21.05
N SER A 48 6.94 4.38 20.73
CA SER A 48 5.67 4.96 21.14
C SER A 48 5.18 6.00 20.17
N ILE A 49 3.85 6.18 20.13
CA ILE A 49 3.16 7.22 19.36
C ILE A 49 2.27 7.97 20.34
N ALA A 50 2.32 9.30 20.28
CA ALA A 50 1.34 10.16 20.92
C ALA A 50 0.38 10.73 19.88
N SER A 51 -0.86 10.92 20.25
CA SER A 51 -1.87 11.58 19.43
C SER A 51 -2.54 12.70 20.22
N ILE A 52 -2.93 13.77 19.53
CA ILE A 52 -3.72 14.87 20.07
C ILE A 52 -5.07 14.88 19.37
N SER A 53 -6.10 15.34 20.08
CA SER A 53 -7.47 15.43 19.56
C SER A 53 -7.73 16.70 18.76
N ASP A 54 -6.84 17.68 18.86
CA ASP A 54 -6.99 18.96 18.21
C ASP A 54 -6.88 18.84 16.68
N LYS A 55 -7.75 19.55 15.97
CA LYS A 55 -7.75 19.58 14.51
C LYS A 55 -6.77 20.64 14.00
N LEU A 56 -5.48 20.30 14.02
CA LEU A 56 -4.40 21.22 13.63
C LEU A 56 -4.11 21.24 12.12
N TYR A 57 -4.71 20.34 11.35
CA TYR A 57 -4.47 20.23 9.91
C TYR A 57 -5.79 20.13 9.14
N ASN A 58 -5.98 21.01 8.16
CA ASN A 58 -7.13 21.01 7.26
C ASN A 58 -6.69 20.64 5.85
N VAL A 59 -7.43 19.75 5.21
CA VAL A 59 -7.20 19.35 3.81
C VAL A 59 -8.28 19.98 2.95
N ASP A 60 -7.87 20.84 2.03
CA ASP A 60 -8.78 21.32 0.98
C ASP A 60 -8.90 20.27 -0.13
N VAL A 61 -10.10 19.76 -0.30
CA VAL A 61 -10.42 18.75 -1.31
C VAL A 61 -11.04 19.34 -2.58
N SER A 62 -11.20 20.66 -2.64
CA SER A 62 -11.87 21.35 -3.76
C SER A 62 -11.02 21.37 -5.04
N TYR A 63 -9.69 21.31 -4.93
CA TYR A 63 -8.79 21.35 -6.08
C TYR A 63 -8.77 20.02 -6.84
N GLY A 64 -9.27 20.04 -8.09
CA GLY A 64 -9.36 18.87 -8.96
C GLY A 64 -8.04 18.28 -9.48
N ASN A 65 -6.93 19.03 -9.43
CA ASN A 65 -5.64 18.70 -10.04
C ASN A 65 -4.66 17.94 -9.13
N SER A 66 -5.16 17.19 -8.14
CA SER A 66 -4.29 16.37 -7.29
C SER A 66 -3.55 15.31 -8.08
N LEU A 67 -2.26 15.14 -7.80
CA LEU A 67 -1.43 14.07 -8.38
C LEU A 67 -2.03 12.68 -8.18
N SER A 68 -2.74 12.45 -7.09
CA SER A 68 -3.40 11.18 -6.76
C SER A 68 -4.54 10.80 -7.73
N ARG A 69 -5.07 11.75 -8.50
CA ARG A 69 -6.18 11.53 -9.45
C ARG A 69 -5.71 11.20 -10.88
N LYS A 70 -4.43 11.44 -11.19
CA LYS A 70 -3.90 11.15 -12.53
C LYS A 70 -3.85 9.65 -12.80
N THR A 71 -4.16 9.26 -14.04
CA THR A 71 -3.99 7.88 -14.52
C THR A 71 -2.50 7.54 -14.62
N ARG A 72 -2.11 6.33 -14.20
CA ARG A 72 -0.70 5.94 -14.10
C ARG A 72 -0.49 4.51 -14.59
N SER A 73 0.09 4.37 -15.76
CA SER A 73 0.41 3.08 -16.36
C SER A 73 1.42 2.26 -15.53
N TYR A 74 2.27 2.93 -14.75
CA TYR A 74 3.32 2.33 -13.92
C TYR A 74 2.92 2.12 -12.45
N LEU A 75 1.61 2.22 -12.11
CA LEU A 75 1.15 2.10 -10.71
C LEU A 75 1.50 0.74 -10.09
N THR A 76 1.39 -0.33 -10.86
CA THR A 76 1.65 -1.69 -10.35
C THR A 76 3.10 -1.83 -9.90
N GLU A 77 4.04 -1.42 -10.73
CA GLU A 77 5.48 -1.49 -10.46
C GLU A 77 5.86 -0.65 -9.24
N GLN A 78 5.33 0.56 -9.15
CA GLN A 78 5.56 1.44 -8.00
C GLN A 78 5.02 0.85 -6.70
N LEU A 79 3.80 0.34 -6.69
CA LEU A 79 3.22 -0.28 -5.50
C LEU A 79 3.96 -1.57 -5.09
N MET A 80 4.46 -2.34 -6.05
CA MET A 80 5.30 -3.50 -5.76
C MET A 80 6.62 -3.07 -5.11
N GLU A 81 7.25 -2.03 -5.63
CA GLU A 81 8.50 -1.52 -5.07
C GLU A 81 8.30 -0.96 -3.65
N VAL A 82 7.21 -0.23 -3.40
CA VAL A 82 6.83 0.21 -2.04
C VAL A 82 6.71 -0.99 -1.10
N ASN A 83 6.01 -2.05 -1.52
CA ASN A 83 5.86 -3.25 -0.71
C ASN A 83 7.21 -3.91 -0.43
N ARG A 84 8.11 -4.05 -1.42
CA ARG A 84 9.45 -4.61 -1.24
C ARG A 84 10.27 -3.83 -0.22
N ARG A 85 10.24 -2.49 -0.26
CA ARG A 85 10.93 -1.62 0.70
C ARG A 85 10.38 -1.78 2.10
N MET A 86 9.07 -1.87 2.27
CA MET A 86 8.46 -2.11 3.57
C MET A 86 8.87 -3.48 4.14
N TYR A 87 8.89 -4.53 3.33
CA TYR A 87 9.40 -5.85 3.75
C TYR A 87 10.89 -5.81 4.05
N ALA A 88 11.70 -5.09 3.28
CA ALA A 88 13.12 -4.92 3.56
C ALA A 88 13.35 -4.22 4.91
N ALA A 89 12.64 -3.12 5.17
CA ALA A 89 12.73 -2.42 6.45
C ALA A 89 12.29 -3.31 7.62
N TYR A 90 11.23 -4.10 7.47
CA TYR A 90 10.79 -5.06 8.47
C TYR A 90 11.85 -6.13 8.78
N ARG A 91 12.49 -6.68 7.75
CA ARG A 91 13.46 -7.80 7.90
C ARG A 91 14.76 -7.40 8.60
N VAL A 92 15.18 -6.15 8.50
CA VAL A 92 16.43 -5.67 9.12
C VAL A 92 16.24 -5.14 10.54
N THR A 93 15.01 -5.13 11.04
CA THR A 93 14.68 -4.63 12.38
C THR A 93 14.29 -5.80 13.29
N GLU A 94 14.83 -5.80 14.50
CA GLU A 94 14.43 -6.77 15.52
C GLU A 94 13.03 -6.44 16.05
N HIS A 95 12.22 -7.47 16.18
CA HIS A 95 10.83 -7.35 16.67
C HIS A 95 10.56 -8.34 17.78
N SER A 96 9.77 -7.93 18.78
CA SER A 96 9.17 -8.91 19.68
C SER A 96 8.21 -9.81 18.89
N PRO A 97 7.97 -11.06 19.34
CA PRO A 97 7.06 -11.99 18.65
C PRO A 97 5.66 -11.41 18.43
N GLU A 98 5.18 -10.59 19.37
CA GLU A 98 3.90 -9.92 19.23
C GLU A 98 3.93 -8.83 18.15
N ALA A 99 4.94 -7.96 18.14
CA ALA A 99 5.11 -6.92 17.13
C ALA A 99 5.29 -7.53 15.75
N ALA A 100 6.09 -8.59 15.60
CA ALA A 100 6.29 -9.31 14.35
C ALA A 100 4.95 -9.76 13.74
N ARG A 101 4.08 -10.38 14.54
CA ARG A 101 2.76 -10.82 14.10
C ARG A 101 1.90 -9.68 13.57
N TYR A 102 1.92 -8.51 14.22
CA TYR A 102 1.17 -7.33 13.75
C TYR A 102 1.75 -6.76 12.45
N TYR A 103 3.07 -6.66 12.34
CA TYR A 103 3.72 -6.17 11.13
C TYR A 103 3.50 -7.09 9.94
N GLU A 104 3.63 -8.40 10.11
CA GLU A 104 3.35 -9.38 9.05
C GLU A 104 1.90 -9.31 8.57
N ALA A 105 0.95 -9.18 9.49
CA ALA A 105 -0.45 -9.01 9.13
C ALA A 105 -0.70 -7.70 8.36
N ALA A 106 -0.08 -6.60 8.79
CA ALA A 106 -0.18 -5.30 8.13
C ALA A 106 0.45 -5.34 6.74
N LEU A 107 1.67 -5.86 6.60
CA LEU A 107 2.39 -5.97 5.33
C LEU A 107 1.63 -6.83 4.32
N SER A 108 1.17 -8.01 4.73
CA SER A 108 0.40 -8.87 3.85
C SER A 108 -0.91 -8.23 3.41
N TRP A 109 -1.62 -7.55 4.32
CA TRP A 109 -2.83 -6.80 4.00
C TRP A 109 -2.56 -5.67 2.99
N MET A 110 -1.49 -4.90 3.19
CA MET A 110 -1.11 -3.80 2.30
C MET A 110 -0.75 -4.32 0.92
N THR A 111 -0.02 -5.42 0.82
CA THR A 111 0.33 -6.07 -0.45
C THR A 111 -0.92 -6.46 -1.23
N TYR A 112 -1.85 -7.18 -0.64
CA TYR A 112 -3.07 -7.58 -1.36
C TYR A 112 -3.97 -6.39 -1.70
N ARG A 113 -4.01 -5.35 -0.87
CA ARG A 113 -4.67 -4.10 -1.24
C ARG A 113 -4.01 -3.41 -2.43
N SER A 114 -2.69 -3.46 -2.55
CA SER A 114 -1.95 -2.92 -3.70
C SER A 114 -2.37 -3.63 -5.00
N VAL A 115 -2.58 -4.95 -4.98
CA VAL A 115 -3.13 -5.69 -6.13
C VAL A 115 -4.47 -5.10 -6.58
N TYR A 116 -5.41 -4.92 -5.64
CA TYR A 116 -6.71 -4.34 -5.99
C TYR A 116 -6.62 -2.88 -6.44
N SER A 117 -5.71 -2.09 -5.89
CA SER A 117 -5.46 -0.73 -6.34
C SER A 117 -4.93 -0.69 -7.77
N SER A 118 -3.97 -1.56 -8.10
CA SER A 118 -3.44 -1.75 -9.45
C SER A 118 -4.55 -2.18 -10.43
N CYS A 119 -5.36 -3.16 -10.03
CA CYS A 119 -6.49 -3.60 -10.85
C CYS A 119 -7.55 -2.50 -11.05
N LYS A 120 -7.83 -1.70 -10.01
CA LYS A 120 -8.79 -0.60 -10.09
C LYS A 120 -8.31 0.51 -11.03
N GLU A 121 -7.00 0.74 -11.14
CA GLU A 121 -6.44 1.72 -12.09
C GLU A 121 -6.79 1.37 -13.53
N LEU A 122 -6.95 0.08 -13.86
CA LEU A 122 -7.35 -0.37 -15.20
C LEU A 122 -8.72 0.13 -15.63
N LEU A 123 -9.58 0.57 -14.69
CA LEU A 123 -10.88 1.17 -15.02
C LEU A 123 -10.78 2.56 -15.63
N LYS A 124 -9.61 3.20 -15.56
CA LYS A 124 -9.34 4.51 -16.15
C LYS A 124 -8.88 4.42 -17.62
N PHE A 125 -8.63 3.20 -18.11
CA PHE A 125 -8.24 2.93 -19.48
C PHE A 125 -9.44 2.43 -20.29
N ASP A 126 -9.45 2.71 -21.58
CA ASP A 126 -10.48 2.23 -22.50
C ASP A 126 -10.25 0.75 -22.87
N TYR A 127 -10.35 -0.10 -21.86
CA TYR A 127 -10.23 -1.55 -22.04
C TYR A 127 -11.59 -2.22 -22.09
N SER A 128 -11.79 -3.09 -23.10
CA SER A 128 -12.87 -4.07 -23.06
C SER A 128 -12.74 -4.98 -21.84
N ALA A 129 -13.82 -5.59 -21.38
CA ALA A 129 -13.79 -6.53 -20.25
C ALA A 129 -12.79 -7.68 -20.46
N LYS A 130 -12.60 -8.13 -21.71
CA LYS A 130 -11.63 -9.19 -22.06
C LYS A 130 -10.19 -8.69 -21.85
N GLN A 131 -9.84 -7.53 -22.37
CA GLN A 131 -8.51 -6.91 -22.22
C GLN A 131 -8.21 -6.62 -20.75
N ARG A 132 -9.16 -6.03 -20.02
CA ARG A 132 -8.98 -5.74 -18.60
C ARG A 132 -8.71 -7.01 -17.77
N ARG A 133 -9.41 -8.11 -18.04
CA ARG A 133 -9.13 -9.40 -17.37
C ARG A 133 -7.77 -9.99 -17.73
N GLN A 134 -7.25 -9.74 -18.93
CA GLN A 134 -5.90 -10.13 -19.30
C GLN A 134 -4.87 -9.35 -18.48
N GLU A 135 -5.04 -8.04 -18.34
CA GLU A 135 -4.15 -7.21 -17.49
C GLU A 135 -4.25 -7.61 -16.01
N ILE A 136 -5.45 -7.87 -15.48
CA ILE A 136 -5.62 -8.39 -14.12
C ILE A 136 -4.84 -9.69 -13.91
N ARG A 137 -4.83 -10.62 -14.89
CA ARG A 137 -4.04 -11.85 -14.79
C ARG A 137 -2.55 -11.58 -14.72
N LYS A 138 -2.03 -10.61 -15.50
CA LYS A 138 -0.62 -10.20 -15.46
C LYS A 138 -0.27 -9.65 -14.09
N ILE A 139 -1.07 -8.72 -13.55
CA ILE A 139 -0.90 -8.15 -12.22
C ILE A 139 -0.88 -9.26 -11.16
N CYS A 140 -1.87 -10.16 -11.16
CA CYS A 140 -1.92 -11.27 -10.22
C CYS A 140 -0.71 -12.19 -10.32
N LYS A 141 -0.19 -12.43 -11.54
CA LYS A 141 1.02 -13.24 -11.75
C LYS A 141 2.25 -12.60 -11.13
N LEU A 142 2.42 -11.28 -11.31
CA LEU A 142 3.53 -10.51 -10.72
C LEU A 142 3.51 -10.62 -9.19
N TYR A 143 2.36 -10.33 -8.56
CA TYR A 143 2.25 -10.38 -7.10
C TYR A 143 2.36 -11.79 -6.51
N ARG A 144 1.96 -12.83 -7.23
CA ARG A 144 2.19 -14.21 -6.80
C ARG A 144 3.66 -14.59 -6.79
N ALA A 145 4.46 -14.04 -7.69
CA ALA A 145 5.90 -14.25 -7.74
C ALA A 145 6.65 -13.69 -6.52
N GLU A 146 6.05 -12.76 -5.77
CA GLU A 146 6.59 -12.24 -4.51
C GLU A 146 6.42 -13.22 -3.32
N GLU A 147 5.66 -14.32 -3.51
CA GLU A 147 5.45 -15.40 -2.53
C GLU A 147 4.94 -14.94 -1.14
N ILE A 148 4.27 -13.79 -1.08
CA ILE A 148 3.78 -13.21 0.16
C ILE A 148 2.55 -13.99 0.66
N LYS A 149 2.68 -14.58 1.84
CA LYS A 149 1.60 -15.34 2.48
C LYS A 149 0.57 -14.40 3.12
N PRO A 150 -0.73 -14.63 2.91
CA PRO A 150 -1.78 -13.82 3.56
C PRO A 150 -1.86 -14.17 5.06
N VAL A 151 -1.73 -13.16 5.90
CA VAL A 151 -1.81 -13.27 7.37
C VAL A 151 -3.17 -12.78 7.86
N GLY A 152 -3.86 -13.61 8.63
CA GLY A 152 -5.19 -13.34 9.16
C GLY A 152 -6.33 -13.61 8.17
N TRP A 153 -7.53 -13.91 8.70
CA TRP A 153 -8.67 -14.36 7.90
C TRP A 153 -9.16 -13.33 6.88
N LYS A 154 -9.17 -12.04 7.25
CA LYS A 154 -9.58 -10.97 6.32
C LYS A 154 -8.63 -10.87 5.13
N CYS A 155 -7.32 -11.00 5.38
CA CYS A 155 -6.33 -10.99 4.33
C CYS A 155 -6.45 -12.22 3.41
N ARG A 156 -6.72 -13.40 3.97
CA ARG A 156 -6.94 -14.63 3.20
C ARG A 156 -8.11 -14.51 2.24
N ILE A 157 -9.21 -13.87 2.66
CA ILE A 157 -10.38 -13.64 1.79
C ILE A 157 -10.01 -12.78 0.58
N ILE A 158 -9.32 -11.65 0.79
CA ILE A 158 -8.93 -10.78 -0.34
C ILE A 158 -7.80 -11.36 -1.19
N ALA A 159 -6.95 -12.20 -0.61
CA ALA A 159 -5.85 -12.87 -1.29
C ALA A 159 -6.32 -14.02 -2.20
N MET A 160 -7.38 -14.71 -1.84
CA MET A 160 -7.84 -15.92 -2.54
C MET A 160 -8.07 -15.72 -4.04
N PRO A 161 -8.80 -14.70 -4.52
CA PRO A 161 -8.95 -14.48 -5.96
C PRO A 161 -7.64 -14.19 -6.67
N VAL A 162 -6.68 -13.54 -5.99
CA VAL A 162 -5.36 -13.21 -6.54
C VAL A 162 -4.52 -14.50 -6.65
N GLN A 163 -4.49 -15.31 -5.59
CA GLN A 163 -3.73 -16.57 -5.54
C GLN A 163 -4.25 -17.61 -6.53
N LEU A 164 -5.57 -17.68 -6.69
CA LEU A 164 -6.22 -18.59 -7.65
C LEU A 164 -6.29 -18.02 -9.07
N GLY A 165 -5.88 -16.76 -9.29
CA GLY A 165 -5.90 -16.12 -10.60
C GLY A 165 -7.30 -15.86 -11.14
N TRP A 166 -8.30 -15.69 -10.26
CA TRP A 166 -9.70 -15.46 -10.62
C TRP A 166 -9.94 -14.05 -11.12
N SER A 167 -9.42 -13.75 -12.31
CA SER A 167 -9.50 -12.42 -12.93
C SER A 167 -10.93 -11.93 -13.12
N TRP A 168 -11.90 -12.81 -13.38
CA TRP A 168 -13.30 -12.45 -13.50
C TRP A 168 -13.89 -11.94 -12.17
N THR A 169 -13.60 -12.62 -11.07
CA THR A 169 -14.03 -12.21 -9.72
C THR A 169 -13.46 -10.86 -9.34
N ILE A 170 -12.15 -10.65 -9.60
CA ILE A 170 -11.49 -9.37 -9.32
C ILE A 170 -12.09 -8.27 -10.17
N ASP A 171 -12.28 -8.51 -11.48
CA ASP A 171 -12.89 -7.56 -12.41
C ASP A 171 -14.27 -7.11 -11.92
N ARG A 172 -15.11 -8.05 -11.51
CA ARG A 172 -16.45 -7.74 -10.97
C ARG A 172 -16.39 -6.95 -9.67
N LEU A 173 -15.46 -7.29 -8.77
CA LEU A 173 -15.29 -6.58 -7.49
C LEU A 173 -14.84 -5.11 -7.68
N ILE A 174 -13.93 -4.84 -8.62
CA ILE A 174 -13.48 -3.48 -8.89
C ILE A 174 -14.56 -2.65 -9.58
N CYS A 175 -15.30 -3.23 -10.53
CA CYS A 175 -16.40 -2.56 -11.23
C CYS A 175 -17.55 -2.20 -10.30
N ASN A 176 -17.93 -3.08 -9.36
CA ASN A 176 -19.03 -2.82 -8.41
C ASN A 176 -18.70 -1.73 -7.39
N LYS A 177 -17.41 -1.49 -7.09
CA LYS A 177 -16.98 -0.42 -6.18
C LYS A 177 -16.75 0.92 -6.90
N ALA A 178 -16.90 0.97 -8.21
CA ALA A 178 -16.76 2.18 -9.01
C ALA A 178 -18.11 2.87 -9.31
N LYS A 179 -19.21 2.19 -8.99
CA LYS A 179 -20.57 2.75 -8.95
C LYS A 179 -20.85 3.31 -7.56
#